data_ef2934991ca446c43b472f43eff0ac18
#
_entry.id   ef2934991ca446c43b472f43eff0ac18
#
_cell.length_a   1.000
_cell.length_b   1.000
_cell.length_c   1.000
_cell.angle_alpha   90.00
_cell.angle_beta   90.00
_cell.angle_gamma   90.00
#
_symmetry.space_group_name_H-M   'P 1'
#
loop_
_entity.id
_entity.type
_entity.pdbx_description
1 polymer ?
#
loop_
_entity_poly.entity_id
_entity_poly.type
_entity_poly.pdbx_seq_one_letter_code
_entity_poly.pdbx_strand_id
1 'polypeptide(L)'
;LPCDWDDFREAVQLIERKCALTMVTEMLSRRDHATGEVRVKLARYGFRQPAIDFAVARATEYRFLDENRFCSYFIEERKRRGWGQRKIEVELKRRHVVLDDIPGYPEAYFAVDDDLARASALLAKRRVPEARAFEKLVRFLMGKGFSYHIAADAVKARLDASSEEYAL
;
A
#
# COMPACT_ATOMS: atom_id res chain seq x y z
N LEU A 1 41.80 -33.03 -6.75
CA LEU A 1 40.73 -33.20 -7.76
C LEU A 1 40.53 -31.85 -8.46
N PRO A 2 40.62 -31.74 -9.81
CA PRO A 2 40.33 -30.51 -10.48
C PRO A 2 38.80 -30.29 -10.25
N CYS A 3 38.44 -29.25 -9.52
CA CYS A 3 37.08 -28.80 -9.43
C CYS A 3 36.70 -28.23 -10.79
N ASP A 4 35.69 -28.81 -11.42
CA ASP A 4 35.15 -28.26 -12.66
C ASP A 4 34.55 -26.89 -12.37
N TRP A 5 34.84 -25.90 -13.22
CA TRP A 5 34.29 -24.55 -13.06
C TRP A 5 32.76 -24.53 -13.10
N ASP A 6 32.15 -25.48 -13.80
CA ASP A 6 30.70 -25.60 -13.87
C ASP A 6 30.12 -26.16 -12.55
N ASP A 7 30.74 -27.17 -11.96
CA ASP A 7 30.37 -27.68 -10.62
C ASP A 7 30.47 -26.59 -9.54
N PHE A 8 31.56 -25.81 -9.59
CA PHE A 8 31.75 -24.70 -8.65
C PHE A 8 30.67 -23.63 -8.83
N ARG A 9 30.34 -23.27 -10.07
CA ARG A 9 29.32 -22.29 -10.40
C ARG A 9 27.93 -22.74 -9.91
N GLU A 10 27.58 -24.01 -10.12
CA GLU A 10 26.34 -24.59 -9.64
C GLU A 10 26.24 -24.58 -8.12
N ALA A 11 27.34 -24.95 -7.44
CA ALA A 11 27.40 -24.91 -5.98
C ALA A 11 27.18 -23.50 -5.42
N VAL A 12 27.81 -22.48 -6.03
CA VAL A 12 27.61 -21.07 -5.66
C VAL A 12 26.17 -20.62 -5.89
N GLN A 13 25.56 -20.98 -7.02
CA GLN A 13 24.18 -20.65 -7.31
C GLN A 13 23.21 -21.31 -6.30
N LEU A 14 23.45 -22.54 -5.92
CA LEU A 14 22.64 -23.24 -4.93
C LEU A 14 22.71 -22.56 -3.56
N ILE A 15 23.90 -22.19 -3.13
CA ILE A 15 24.11 -21.45 -1.88
C ILE A 15 23.38 -20.09 -1.93
N GLU A 16 23.55 -19.35 -3.02
CA GLU A 16 22.91 -18.05 -3.20
C GLU A 16 21.38 -18.15 -3.12
N ARG A 17 20.78 -19.15 -3.76
CA ARG A 17 19.32 -19.41 -3.69
C ARG A 17 18.87 -19.70 -2.26
N LYS A 18 19.60 -20.52 -1.52
CA LYS A 18 19.31 -20.82 -0.11
C LYS A 18 19.41 -19.58 0.76
N CYS A 19 20.44 -18.78 0.60
CA CYS A 19 20.62 -17.53 1.34
C CYS A 19 19.51 -16.53 1.03
N ALA A 20 19.13 -16.36 -0.25
CA ALA A 20 18.05 -15.49 -0.66
C ALA A 20 16.70 -15.93 -0.02
N LEU A 21 16.39 -17.22 -0.03
CA LEU A 21 15.17 -17.76 0.58
C LEU A 21 15.17 -17.56 2.11
N THR A 22 16.27 -17.80 2.79
CA THR A 22 16.40 -17.52 4.22
C THR A 22 16.13 -16.05 4.53
N MET A 23 16.70 -15.14 3.74
CA MET A 23 16.45 -13.71 3.92
C MET A 23 14.99 -13.33 3.70
N VAL A 24 14.31 -13.92 2.72
CA VAL A 24 12.87 -13.71 2.49
C VAL A 24 12.07 -14.16 3.70
N THR A 25 12.34 -15.36 4.23
CA THR A 25 11.63 -15.86 5.41
C THR A 25 11.86 -15.01 6.65
N GLU A 26 13.07 -14.51 6.87
CA GLU A 26 13.37 -13.56 7.95
C GLU A 26 12.63 -12.22 7.78
N MET A 27 12.52 -11.69 6.56
CA MET A 27 11.76 -10.48 6.31
C MET A 27 10.27 -10.69 6.61
N LEU A 28 9.70 -11.80 6.13
CA LEU A 28 8.29 -12.12 6.28
C LEU A 28 7.89 -12.51 7.72
N SER A 29 8.82 -13.01 8.53
CA SER A 29 8.58 -13.28 9.95
C SER A 29 8.35 -12.01 10.77
N ARG A 30 8.83 -10.86 10.30
CA ARG A 30 8.70 -9.58 11.00
C ARG A 30 7.42 -8.82 10.62
N ARG A 31 7.05 -8.86 9.35
CA ARG A 31 5.82 -8.28 8.78
C ARG A 31 5.56 -8.79 7.37
N ASP A 32 4.34 -8.62 6.91
CA ASP A 32 4.04 -8.81 5.49
C ASP A 32 4.78 -7.78 4.61
N HIS A 33 5.17 -8.21 3.43
CA HIS A 33 5.83 -7.41 2.40
C HIS A 33 5.14 -7.59 1.05
N ALA A 34 5.13 -6.54 0.24
CA ALA A 34 4.80 -6.66 -1.16
C ALA A 34 5.90 -7.41 -1.91
N THR A 35 5.54 -8.17 -2.94
CA THR A 35 6.47 -8.96 -3.76
C THR A 35 7.57 -8.08 -4.36
N GLY A 36 7.19 -6.92 -4.92
CA GLY A 36 8.15 -5.98 -5.47
C GLY A 36 9.11 -5.40 -4.42
N GLU A 37 8.63 -5.15 -3.18
CA GLU A 37 9.47 -4.71 -2.08
C GLU A 37 10.54 -5.76 -1.72
N VAL A 38 10.16 -7.04 -1.70
CA VAL A 38 11.09 -8.16 -1.45
C VAL A 38 12.15 -8.22 -2.53
N ARG A 39 11.76 -8.17 -3.81
CA ARG A 39 12.68 -8.18 -4.96
C ARG A 39 13.72 -7.07 -4.88
N VAL A 40 13.28 -5.84 -4.64
CA VAL A 40 14.15 -4.67 -4.52
C VAL A 40 15.13 -4.82 -3.35
N LYS A 41 14.66 -5.33 -2.21
CA LYS A 41 15.54 -5.55 -1.06
C LYS A 41 16.60 -6.59 -1.34
N LEU A 42 16.25 -7.74 -1.91
CA LEU A 42 17.21 -8.79 -2.27
C LEU A 42 18.28 -8.27 -3.27
N ALA A 43 17.84 -7.51 -4.29
CA ALA A 43 18.75 -6.89 -5.23
C ALA A 43 19.74 -5.92 -4.53
N ARG A 44 19.27 -5.13 -3.57
CA ARG A 44 20.14 -4.24 -2.76
C ARG A 44 21.13 -4.98 -1.87
N TYR A 45 20.83 -6.21 -1.46
CA TYR A 45 21.77 -7.08 -0.74
C TYR A 45 22.76 -7.79 -1.67
N GLY A 46 22.67 -7.58 -2.98
CA GLY A 46 23.60 -8.10 -3.97
C GLY A 46 23.24 -9.48 -4.52
N PHE A 47 22.03 -10.00 -4.23
CA PHE A 47 21.57 -11.24 -4.85
C PHE A 47 21.33 -11.06 -6.34
N ARG A 48 21.74 -12.07 -7.14
CA ARG A 48 21.51 -12.09 -8.58
C ARG A 48 20.06 -12.46 -8.90
N GLN A 49 19.56 -12.00 -10.04
CA GLN A 49 18.18 -12.19 -10.46
C GLN A 49 17.69 -13.65 -10.38
N PRO A 50 18.45 -14.69 -10.81
CA PRO A 50 17.98 -16.06 -10.68
C PRO A 50 17.77 -16.55 -9.23
N ALA A 51 18.54 -16.03 -8.27
CA ALA A 51 18.35 -16.35 -6.86
C ALA A 51 17.14 -15.61 -6.28
N ILE A 52 16.91 -14.36 -6.70
CA ILE A 52 15.73 -13.57 -6.33
C ILE A 52 14.46 -14.25 -6.84
N ASP A 53 14.43 -14.63 -8.12
CA ASP A 53 13.28 -15.29 -8.74
C ASP A 53 12.95 -16.61 -8.06
N PHE A 54 13.97 -17.42 -7.76
CA PHE A 54 13.82 -18.65 -7.02
C PHE A 54 13.22 -18.42 -5.63
N ALA A 55 13.77 -17.48 -4.85
CA ALA A 55 13.33 -17.23 -3.49
C ALA A 55 11.90 -16.68 -3.44
N VAL A 56 11.55 -15.77 -4.36
CA VAL A 56 10.19 -15.22 -4.48
C VAL A 56 9.21 -16.31 -4.90
N ALA A 57 9.53 -17.12 -5.91
CA ALA A 57 8.66 -18.20 -6.38
C ALA A 57 8.37 -19.21 -5.25
N ARG A 58 9.39 -19.62 -4.50
CA ARG A 58 9.24 -20.56 -3.36
C ARG A 58 8.41 -19.96 -2.23
N ALA A 59 8.66 -18.69 -1.87
CA ALA A 59 7.87 -18.02 -0.83
C ALA A 59 6.40 -17.87 -1.24
N THR A 60 6.12 -17.63 -2.51
CA THR A 60 4.75 -17.57 -3.05
C THR A 60 4.08 -18.95 -3.07
N GLU A 61 4.78 -19.99 -3.51
CA GLU A 61 4.29 -21.38 -3.53
C GLU A 61 3.85 -21.83 -2.14
N TYR A 62 4.64 -21.52 -1.11
CA TYR A 62 4.32 -21.83 0.29
C TYR A 62 3.37 -20.81 0.93
N ARG A 63 2.83 -19.84 0.19
CA ARG A 63 1.93 -18.80 0.68
C ARG A 63 2.51 -17.94 1.83
N PHE A 64 3.81 -17.90 1.97
CA PHE A 64 4.47 -16.94 2.85
C PHE A 64 4.41 -15.54 2.25
N LEU A 65 4.58 -15.44 0.92
CA LEU A 65 4.43 -14.22 0.15
C LEU A 65 3.11 -14.28 -0.63
N ASP A 66 2.20 -13.38 -0.33
CA ASP A 66 0.87 -13.30 -0.93
C ASP A 66 0.53 -11.82 -1.17
N GLU A 67 0.63 -11.39 -2.44
CA GLU A 67 0.42 -10.01 -2.85
C GLU A 67 -1.01 -9.54 -2.59
N ASN A 68 -2.00 -10.41 -2.86
CA ASN A 68 -3.41 -10.06 -2.67
C ASN A 68 -3.75 -9.88 -1.19
N ARG A 69 -3.27 -10.79 -0.33
CA ARG A 69 -3.43 -10.67 1.12
C ARG A 69 -2.76 -9.40 1.64
N PHE A 70 -1.53 -9.12 1.19
CA PHE A 70 -0.81 -7.90 1.55
C PHE A 70 -1.59 -6.65 1.15
N CYS A 71 -2.04 -6.56 -0.12
CA CYS A 71 -2.75 -5.41 -0.63
C CYS A 71 -4.07 -5.17 0.10
N SER A 72 -4.89 -6.22 0.29
CA SER A 72 -6.16 -6.13 0.99
C SER A 72 -5.98 -5.63 2.43
N TYR A 73 -5.06 -6.22 3.18
CA TYR A 73 -4.77 -5.78 4.54
C TYR A 73 -4.23 -4.35 4.60
N PHE A 74 -3.29 -4.02 3.71
CA PHE A 74 -2.68 -2.69 3.64
C PHE A 74 -3.71 -1.61 3.35
N ILE A 75 -4.57 -1.82 2.34
CA ILE A 75 -5.62 -0.87 1.97
C ILE A 75 -6.57 -0.64 3.14
N GLU A 76 -7.10 -1.69 3.74
CA GLU A 76 -8.04 -1.58 4.85
C GLU A 76 -7.43 -0.90 6.08
N GLU A 77 -6.19 -1.21 6.40
CA GLU A 77 -5.48 -0.58 7.53
C GLU A 77 -5.26 0.93 7.29
N ARG A 78 -4.93 1.33 6.05
CA ARG A 78 -4.76 2.73 5.69
C ARG A 78 -6.09 3.48 5.64
N LYS A 79 -7.16 2.84 5.17
CA LYS A 79 -8.52 3.39 5.24
C LYS A 79 -8.92 3.70 6.69
N ARG A 80 -8.68 2.78 7.63
CA ARG A 80 -8.94 3.01 9.07
C ARG A 80 -8.15 4.17 9.65
N ARG A 81 -6.95 4.44 9.11
CA ARG A 81 -6.14 5.64 9.48
C ARG A 81 -6.60 6.93 8.79
N GLY A 82 -7.70 6.89 8.05
CA GLY A 82 -8.28 8.05 7.38
C GLY A 82 -7.53 8.46 6.10
N TRP A 83 -6.90 7.51 5.41
CA TRP A 83 -6.30 7.79 4.11
C TRP A 83 -7.34 7.60 3.00
N GLY A 84 -7.34 8.51 2.02
CA GLY A 84 -8.08 8.35 0.78
C GLY A 84 -7.29 7.54 -0.25
N GLN A 85 -7.99 7.11 -1.29
CA GLN A 85 -7.49 6.22 -2.35
C GLN A 85 -6.14 6.68 -2.93
N ARG A 86 -6.02 7.95 -3.35
CA ARG A 86 -4.80 8.47 -4.01
C ARG A 86 -3.54 8.32 -3.16
N LYS A 87 -3.66 8.53 -1.86
CA LYS A 87 -2.52 8.39 -0.94
C LYS A 87 -2.13 6.92 -0.75
N ILE A 88 -3.12 6.03 -0.71
CA ILE A 88 -2.91 4.57 -0.62
C ILE A 88 -2.21 4.09 -1.88
N GLU A 89 -2.66 4.51 -3.07
CA GLU A 89 -2.05 4.17 -4.36
C GLU A 89 -0.58 4.59 -4.45
N VAL A 90 -0.28 5.83 -4.04
CA VAL A 90 1.11 6.31 -4.02
C VAL A 90 1.98 5.42 -3.14
N GLU A 91 1.47 5.00 -2.00
CA GLU A 91 2.23 4.17 -1.07
C GLU A 91 2.37 2.72 -1.54
N LEU A 92 1.36 2.16 -2.21
CA LEU A 92 1.45 0.84 -2.86
C LEU A 92 2.48 0.86 -4.01
N LYS A 93 2.45 1.90 -4.85
CA LYS A 93 3.44 2.09 -5.93
C LYS A 93 4.86 2.23 -5.39
N ARG A 94 5.05 2.91 -4.26
CA ARG A 94 6.36 2.99 -3.57
C ARG A 94 6.86 1.64 -3.08
N ARG A 95 5.97 0.69 -2.87
CA ARG A 95 6.27 -0.70 -2.50
C ARG A 95 6.39 -1.61 -3.72
N HIS A 96 6.40 -1.00 -4.91
CA HIS A 96 6.49 -1.70 -6.20
C HIS A 96 5.33 -2.66 -6.46
N VAL A 97 4.14 -2.34 -5.93
CA VAL A 97 2.89 -3.04 -6.25
C VAL A 97 2.37 -2.53 -7.58
N VAL A 98 2.01 -3.44 -8.47
CA VAL A 98 1.31 -3.15 -9.73
C VAL A 98 -0.19 -3.17 -9.43
N LEU A 99 -0.85 -2.01 -9.50
CA LEU A 99 -2.26 -1.89 -9.08
C LEU A 99 -3.19 -2.71 -9.98
N ASP A 100 -2.88 -2.80 -11.27
CA ASP A 100 -3.68 -3.53 -12.25
C ASP A 100 -3.68 -5.06 -12.03
N ASP A 101 -2.70 -5.57 -11.27
CA ASP A 101 -2.61 -6.98 -10.91
C ASP A 101 -3.44 -7.33 -9.65
N ILE A 102 -4.02 -6.33 -8.98
CA ILE A 102 -4.84 -6.54 -7.79
C ILE A 102 -6.28 -6.89 -8.23
N PRO A 103 -6.80 -8.08 -7.88
CA PRO A 103 -8.15 -8.49 -8.30
C PRO A 103 -9.23 -7.52 -7.84
N GLY A 104 -10.04 -7.04 -8.79
CA GLY A 104 -11.16 -6.14 -8.53
C GLY A 104 -10.76 -4.71 -8.13
N TYR A 105 -9.49 -4.34 -8.29
CA TYR A 105 -9.06 -2.97 -8.03
C TYR A 105 -9.49 -2.03 -9.17
N PRO A 106 -9.89 -0.77 -8.86
CA PRO A 106 -10.09 -0.20 -7.51
C PRO A 106 -11.49 -0.44 -6.90
N GLU A 107 -12.47 -0.91 -7.68
CA GLU A 107 -13.91 -0.89 -7.34
C GLU A 107 -14.23 -1.76 -6.11
N ALA A 108 -13.55 -2.90 -5.96
CA ALA A 108 -13.73 -3.78 -4.81
C ALA A 108 -13.23 -3.18 -3.48
N TYR A 109 -12.40 -2.14 -3.56
CA TYR A 109 -11.74 -1.53 -2.40
C TYR A 109 -12.23 -0.13 -2.07
N PHE A 110 -12.68 0.63 -3.07
CA PHE A 110 -13.03 2.05 -2.93
C PHE A 110 -14.43 2.34 -3.50
N ALA A 111 -15.45 2.11 -2.70
CA ALA A 111 -16.78 2.59 -3.00
C ALA A 111 -16.88 4.09 -2.68
N VAL A 112 -17.57 4.84 -3.54
CA VAL A 112 -17.73 6.31 -3.41
C VAL A 112 -18.39 6.67 -2.08
N ASP A 113 -19.44 5.95 -1.68
CA ASP A 113 -20.18 6.21 -0.45
C ASP A 113 -19.33 5.99 0.80
N ASP A 114 -18.46 4.96 0.81
CA ASP A 114 -17.51 4.70 1.89
C ASP A 114 -16.47 5.81 1.99
N ASP A 115 -15.98 6.29 0.87
CA ASP A 115 -14.98 7.36 0.83
C ASP A 115 -15.59 8.67 1.34
N LEU A 116 -16.84 8.97 0.95
CA LEU A 116 -17.57 10.14 1.43
C LEU A 116 -17.83 10.06 2.95
N ALA A 117 -18.28 8.90 3.45
CA ALA A 117 -18.49 8.68 4.87
C ALA A 117 -17.20 8.86 5.69
N ARG A 118 -16.06 8.31 5.20
CA ARG A 118 -14.75 8.46 5.84
C ARG A 118 -14.24 9.90 5.83
N ALA A 119 -14.41 10.61 4.72
CA ALA A 119 -14.07 12.02 4.61
C ALA A 119 -14.89 12.87 5.59
N SER A 120 -16.19 12.64 5.68
CA SER A 120 -17.10 13.31 6.61
C SER A 120 -16.73 13.03 8.07
N ALA A 121 -16.41 11.80 8.43
CA ALA A 121 -15.95 11.43 9.78
C ALA A 121 -14.63 12.13 10.19
N LEU A 122 -13.74 12.38 9.22
CA LEU A 122 -12.53 13.17 9.48
C LEU A 122 -12.85 14.64 9.71
N LEU A 123 -13.79 15.21 8.96
CA LEU A 123 -14.22 16.60 9.14
C LEU A 123 -14.97 16.82 10.45
N ALA A 124 -15.76 15.86 10.90
CA ALA A 124 -16.49 15.94 12.16
C ALA A 124 -15.57 16.19 13.37
N LYS A 125 -14.34 15.66 13.31
CA LYS A 125 -13.31 15.82 14.36
C LYS A 125 -12.52 17.14 14.24
N ARG A 126 -12.86 18.00 13.29
CA ARG A 126 -12.12 19.24 13.01
C ARG A 126 -12.99 20.47 13.25
N ARG A 127 -12.38 21.51 13.83
CA ARG A 127 -13.00 22.83 13.90
C ARG A 127 -13.09 23.44 12.50
N VAL A 128 -14.23 24.03 12.18
CA VAL A 128 -14.43 24.79 10.94
C VAL A 128 -13.63 26.10 11.05
N PRO A 129 -12.75 26.42 10.08
CA PRO A 129 -12.01 27.67 10.09
C PRO A 129 -12.93 28.87 9.83
N GLU A 130 -12.68 30.02 10.49
CA GLU A 130 -13.47 31.24 10.32
C GLU A 130 -13.34 31.87 8.92
N ALA A 131 -12.16 31.74 8.29
CA ALA A 131 -11.93 32.28 6.96
C ALA A 131 -11.50 31.20 5.97
N ARG A 132 -12.05 31.23 4.76
CA ARG A 132 -11.78 30.28 3.68
C ARG A 132 -11.99 28.82 4.12
N ALA A 133 -13.07 28.58 4.83
CA ALA A 133 -13.38 27.26 5.41
C ALA A 133 -13.39 26.17 4.35
N PHE A 134 -14.11 26.38 3.24
CA PHE A 134 -14.22 25.44 2.15
C PHE A 134 -12.83 25.07 1.58
N GLU A 135 -12.04 26.06 1.18
CA GLU A 135 -10.72 25.81 0.57
C GLU A 135 -9.76 25.08 1.52
N LYS A 136 -9.75 25.47 2.79
CA LYS A 136 -8.87 24.87 3.80
C LYS A 136 -9.25 23.41 4.11
N LEU A 137 -10.53 23.12 4.21
CA LEU A 137 -11.04 21.78 4.50
C LEU A 137 -10.90 20.85 3.29
N VAL A 138 -11.17 21.35 2.07
CA VAL A 138 -10.92 20.58 0.83
C VAL A 138 -9.43 20.25 0.70
N ARG A 139 -8.55 21.23 0.89
CA ARG A 139 -7.09 21.00 0.84
C ARG A 139 -6.63 19.96 1.89
N PHE A 140 -7.22 19.99 3.07
CA PHE A 140 -6.94 19.00 4.10
C PHE A 140 -7.31 17.59 3.66
N LEU A 141 -8.51 17.38 3.12
CA LEU A 141 -8.95 16.06 2.65
C LEU A 141 -8.15 15.60 1.43
N MET A 142 -7.84 16.49 0.50
CA MET A 142 -6.95 16.19 -0.62
C MET A 142 -5.55 15.77 -0.14
N GLY A 143 -5.03 16.41 0.91
CA GLY A 143 -3.78 16.02 1.57
C GLY A 143 -3.85 14.65 2.26
N LYS A 144 -5.05 14.20 2.61
CA LYS A 144 -5.32 12.84 3.08
C LYS A 144 -5.44 11.82 1.95
N GLY A 145 -5.53 12.27 0.69
CA GLY A 145 -5.60 11.43 -0.50
C GLY A 145 -7.00 11.19 -1.05
N PHE A 146 -8.02 11.92 -0.57
CA PHE A 146 -9.34 11.90 -1.18
C PHE A 146 -9.35 12.65 -2.51
N SER A 147 -10.23 12.26 -3.43
CA SER A 147 -10.44 13.00 -4.67
C SER A 147 -11.03 14.36 -4.37
N TYR A 148 -10.89 15.31 -5.31
CA TYR A 148 -11.49 16.64 -5.17
C TYR A 148 -13.01 16.55 -5.02
N HIS A 149 -13.66 15.69 -5.81
CA HIS A 149 -15.11 15.49 -5.77
C HIS A 149 -15.59 15.05 -4.37
N ILE A 150 -15.03 13.98 -3.85
CA ILE A 150 -15.33 13.50 -2.49
C ILE A 150 -15.03 14.57 -1.42
N ALA A 151 -13.89 15.26 -1.56
CA ALA A 151 -13.52 16.31 -0.61
C ALA A 151 -14.49 17.48 -0.64
N ALA A 152 -14.88 17.93 -1.84
CA ALA A 152 -15.82 19.04 -2.01
C ALA A 152 -17.21 18.72 -1.48
N ASP A 153 -17.74 17.51 -1.76
CA ASP A 153 -19.06 17.10 -1.31
C ASP A 153 -19.12 16.93 0.21
N ALA A 154 -18.10 16.30 0.81
CA ALA A 154 -18.00 16.18 2.27
C ALA A 154 -17.93 17.55 2.97
N VAL A 155 -17.18 18.50 2.37
CA VAL A 155 -17.03 19.85 2.94
C VAL A 155 -18.30 20.65 2.79
N LYS A 156 -18.99 20.61 1.65
CA LYS A 156 -20.32 21.26 1.46
C LYS A 156 -21.31 20.79 2.52
N ALA A 157 -21.50 19.47 2.63
CA ALA A 157 -22.40 18.90 3.64
C ALA A 157 -22.05 19.36 5.07
N ARG A 158 -20.76 19.45 5.42
CA ARG A 158 -20.32 19.92 6.74
C ARG A 158 -20.63 21.39 6.99
N LEU A 159 -20.46 22.26 5.98
CA LEU A 159 -20.69 23.69 6.11
C LEU A 159 -22.19 24.00 6.14
N ASP A 160 -23.00 23.30 5.36
CA ASP A 160 -24.46 23.43 5.36
C ASP A 160 -25.04 23.07 6.74
N ALA A 161 -24.62 21.94 7.31
CA ALA A 161 -25.00 21.53 8.65
C ALA A 161 -24.58 22.55 9.74
N SER A 162 -23.40 23.18 9.60
CA SER A 162 -22.95 24.20 10.54
C SER A 162 -23.77 25.49 10.43
N SER A 163 -24.23 25.83 9.24
CA SER A 163 -25.05 27.03 9.02
C SER A 163 -26.46 26.89 9.63
N GLU A 164 -27.01 25.70 9.62
CA GLU A 164 -28.30 25.39 10.23
C GLU A 164 -28.24 25.44 11.77
N GLU A 165 -27.12 25.00 12.37
CA GLU A 165 -26.92 25.02 13.82
C GLU A 165 -26.80 26.45 14.40
N TYR A 166 -26.34 27.42 13.59
CA TYR A 166 -26.27 28.83 13.98
C TYR A 166 -27.56 29.63 13.70
N ALA A 167 -28.54 29.05 13.01
CA ALA A 167 -29.81 29.70 12.66
C ALA A 167 -30.96 29.41 13.65
N LEU A 168 -30.72 28.57 14.66
CA LEU A 168 -31.63 28.23 15.76
C LEU A 168 -31.19 28.94 17.08
#